data_5dda65b8f4a112522fad219637ec5fc8
#
_entry.id   5dda65b8f4a112522fad219637ec5fc8
#
_cell.length_a   1.000
_cell.length_b   1.000
_cell.length_c   1.000
_cell.angle_alpha   90.00
_cell.angle_beta   90.00
_cell.angle_gamma   90.00
#
_symmetry.space_group_name_H-M   'P 1'
#
loop_
_entity.id
_entity.type
_entity.pdbx_description
1 polymer ?
#
loop_
_entity_poly.entity_id
_entity_poly.type
_entity_poly.pdbx_seq_one_letter_code
_entity_poly.pdbx_strand_id
1 'polypeptide(L)'
;MAETFGVRLHDRIRELGPLCVGIDPSRELLARWDRPDTTESLEFFAMTVLEAATGIASAIKPQVAFFERFGSGGFRVLEKLVAEARDADVLVIADAKRGDFSLTNEAYAQAWLSDDSALAVDAMTVSPYLGVAALAPFFEAAAISGRGVFVLAATSNPEGRVLQRARTDDHERVEDMVLREVANLNHRDVGLGSFGVVLGATRDAPEFDLDTLSGPYLVPGVGAQGADANDVARLFSRCDSATVLVSVSRDILFAGPERRPLHDAARRWRDDLWGVL
;
A
#
# COMPACT_ATOMS: atom_id res chain seq x y z
N MET A 1 -5.37 0.88 25.08
CA MET A 1 -5.86 0.57 23.73
C MET A 1 -4.63 0.38 22.86
N ALA A 2 -4.63 -0.59 21.96
CA ALA A 2 -3.53 -0.73 21.00
C ALA A 2 -3.46 0.54 20.13
N GLU A 3 -2.25 0.90 19.73
CA GLU A 3 -2.00 2.05 18.85
C GLU A 3 -2.61 1.81 17.46
N THR A 4 -3.29 2.81 16.89
CA THR A 4 -3.96 2.65 15.59
C THR A 4 -2.96 2.57 14.44
N PHE A 5 -3.36 1.98 13.31
CA PHE A 5 -2.48 1.89 12.12
C PHE A 5 -1.99 3.27 11.66
N GLY A 6 -2.86 4.27 11.65
CA GLY A 6 -2.46 5.62 11.23
C GLY A 6 -1.34 6.19 12.09
N VAL A 7 -1.43 6.05 13.41
CA VAL A 7 -0.39 6.52 14.35
C VAL A 7 0.90 5.71 14.15
N ARG A 8 0.83 4.38 14.12
CA ARG A 8 2.01 3.52 13.88
C ARG A 8 2.71 3.85 12.55
N LEU A 9 1.95 4.06 11.48
CA LEU A 9 2.50 4.41 10.17
C LEU A 9 3.16 5.79 10.19
N HIS A 10 2.49 6.79 10.76
CA HIS A 10 3.01 8.14 10.90
C HIS A 10 4.36 8.17 11.63
N ASP A 11 4.44 7.48 12.78
CA ASP A 11 5.68 7.42 13.56
C ASP A 11 6.77 6.67 12.79
N ARG A 12 6.41 5.59 12.09
CA ARG A 12 7.36 4.84 11.26
C ARG A 12 7.91 5.66 10.10
N ILE A 13 7.07 6.48 9.44
CA ILE A 13 7.52 7.39 8.37
C ILE A 13 8.47 8.46 8.94
N ARG A 14 8.20 8.99 10.12
CA ARG A 14 9.09 9.96 10.77
C ARG A 14 10.43 9.36 11.18
N GLU A 15 10.47 8.08 11.52
CA GLU A 15 11.69 7.38 11.95
C GLU A 15 12.52 6.90 10.75
N LEU A 16 11.89 6.27 9.74
CA LEU A 16 12.54 5.54 8.66
C LEU A 16 12.41 6.22 7.29
N GLY A 17 11.60 7.27 7.16
CA GLY A 17 11.28 7.91 5.88
C GLY A 17 10.07 7.32 5.16
N PRO A 18 9.63 7.92 4.05
CA PRO A 18 8.33 7.63 3.42
C PRO A 18 8.32 6.42 2.49
N LEU A 19 9.32 5.54 2.55
CA LEU A 19 9.45 4.42 1.61
C LEU A 19 8.59 3.21 2.01
N CYS A 20 7.84 2.69 1.03
CA CYS A 20 7.22 1.37 1.04
C CYS A 20 7.85 0.50 -0.05
N VAL A 21 8.44 -0.64 0.31
CA VAL A 21 9.03 -1.56 -0.66
C VAL A 21 7.98 -2.55 -1.17
N GLY A 22 7.73 -2.53 -2.50
CA GLY A 22 6.86 -3.49 -3.14
C GLY A 22 7.49 -4.88 -3.26
N ILE A 23 6.71 -5.94 -3.02
CA ILE A 23 7.10 -7.34 -3.22
C ILE A 23 6.25 -7.92 -4.34
N ASP A 24 6.79 -7.84 -5.57
CA ASP A 24 6.07 -8.12 -6.81
C ASP A 24 6.75 -9.29 -7.58
N PRO A 25 6.68 -10.56 -7.08
CA PRO A 25 7.38 -11.72 -7.65
C PRO A 25 6.75 -12.18 -8.98
N SER A 26 6.83 -11.33 -10.00
CA SER A 26 6.41 -11.68 -11.36
C SER A 26 7.32 -12.76 -11.97
N ARG A 27 6.82 -13.46 -12.99
CA ARG A 27 7.64 -14.43 -13.75
C ARG A 27 8.91 -13.78 -14.31
N GLU A 28 8.80 -12.54 -14.78
CA GLU A 28 9.91 -11.77 -15.32
C GLU A 28 10.97 -11.48 -14.23
N LEU A 29 10.55 -11.07 -13.06
CA LEU A 29 11.46 -10.80 -11.93
C LEU A 29 12.10 -12.07 -11.40
N LEU A 30 11.37 -13.18 -11.27
CA LEU A 30 11.95 -14.47 -10.90
C LEU A 30 13.01 -14.92 -11.93
N ALA A 31 12.69 -14.82 -13.23
CA ALA A 31 13.65 -15.14 -14.29
C ALA A 31 14.89 -14.23 -14.27
N ARG A 32 14.72 -12.93 -13.99
CA ARG A 32 15.81 -11.98 -13.83
C ARG A 32 16.74 -12.32 -12.65
N TRP A 33 16.18 -12.94 -11.60
CA TRP A 33 16.95 -13.44 -10.46
C TRP A 33 17.52 -14.85 -10.67
N ASP A 34 17.47 -15.36 -11.90
CA ASP A 34 17.86 -16.72 -12.26
C ASP A 34 17.15 -17.81 -11.42
N ARG A 35 15.83 -17.58 -11.19
CA ARG A 35 14.96 -18.46 -10.41
C ARG A 35 13.84 -19.04 -11.26
N PRO A 36 13.55 -20.35 -11.15
CA PRO A 36 12.39 -20.96 -11.81
C PRO A 36 11.08 -20.41 -11.20
N ASP A 37 9.99 -20.50 -11.97
CA ASP A 37 8.67 -20.06 -11.56
C ASP A 37 8.00 -21.08 -10.63
N THR A 38 8.48 -21.20 -9.40
CA THR A 38 8.03 -22.17 -8.37
C THR A 38 7.71 -21.50 -7.05
N THR A 39 7.03 -22.21 -6.16
CA THR A 39 6.69 -21.73 -4.81
C THR A 39 7.94 -21.49 -3.96
N GLU A 40 8.98 -22.29 -4.13
CA GLU A 40 10.27 -22.14 -3.42
C GLU A 40 10.98 -20.84 -3.86
N SER A 41 10.91 -20.54 -5.15
CA SER A 41 11.45 -19.27 -5.67
C SER A 41 10.65 -18.07 -5.21
N LEU A 42 9.32 -18.20 -5.13
CA LEU A 42 8.42 -17.20 -4.55
C LEU A 42 8.79 -16.89 -3.10
N GLU A 43 8.99 -17.94 -2.29
CA GLU A 43 9.38 -17.81 -0.88
C GLU A 43 10.76 -17.15 -0.76
N PHE A 44 11.74 -17.64 -1.49
CA PHE A 44 13.09 -17.04 -1.52
C PHE A 44 13.03 -15.55 -1.86
N PHE A 45 12.28 -15.19 -2.91
CA PHE A 45 12.13 -13.81 -3.34
C PHE A 45 11.51 -12.94 -2.23
N ALA A 46 10.39 -13.38 -1.67
CA ALA A 46 9.65 -12.61 -0.67
C ALA A 46 10.49 -12.38 0.60
N MET A 47 11.16 -13.42 1.11
CA MET A 47 12.01 -13.32 2.30
C MET A 47 13.25 -12.46 2.06
N THR A 48 13.90 -12.59 0.91
CA THR A 48 15.08 -11.75 0.57
C THR A 48 14.73 -10.27 0.51
N VAL A 49 13.55 -9.93 -0.07
CA VAL A 49 13.10 -8.54 -0.12
C VAL A 49 12.71 -8.02 1.27
N LEU A 50 12.02 -8.82 2.09
CA LEU A 50 11.73 -8.46 3.48
C LEU A 50 13.02 -8.13 4.25
N GLU A 51 14.01 -9.04 4.21
CA GLU A 51 15.29 -8.83 4.88
C GLU A 51 16.02 -7.57 4.39
N ALA A 52 15.94 -7.25 3.09
CA ALA A 52 16.55 -6.07 2.53
C ALA A 52 15.82 -4.76 2.92
N ALA A 53 14.51 -4.83 3.15
CA ALA A 53 13.68 -3.68 3.52
C ALA A 53 13.69 -3.37 5.03
N THR A 54 14.00 -4.37 5.87
CA THR A 54 14.00 -4.25 7.34
C THR A 54 14.97 -3.15 7.80
N GLY A 55 14.46 -2.23 8.64
CA GLY A 55 15.21 -1.09 9.19
C GLY A 55 15.43 0.07 8.22
N ILE A 56 14.85 0.01 6.99
CA ILE A 56 14.97 1.08 5.98
C ILE A 56 13.61 1.57 5.53
N ALA A 57 12.67 0.66 5.28
CA ALA A 57 11.35 0.98 4.77
C ALA A 57 10.34 1.07 5.92
N SER A 58 9.42 2.01 5.82
CA SER A 58 8.30 2.15 6.75
C SER A 58 7.27 1.03 6.62
N ALA A 59 7.18 0.42 5.44
CA ALA A 59 6.32 -0.73 5.18
C ALA A 59 6.84 -1.57 4.01
N ILE A 60 6.36 -2.82 3.93
CA ILE A 60 6.40 -3.63 2.72
C ILE A 60 5.00 -3.80 2.15
N LYS A 61 4.91 -4.00 0.83
CA LYS A 61 3.62 -4.16 0.16
C LYS A 61 3.65 -5.37 -0.80
N PRO A 62 3.33 -6.58 -0.32
CA PRO A 62 3.16 -7.73 -1.20
C PRO A 62 1.98 -7.52 -2.15
N GLN A 63 2.23 -7.71 -3.45
CA GLN A 63 1.20 -7.74 -4.47
C GLN A 63 0.55 -9.11 -4.48
N VAL A 64 -0.61 -9.22 -3.86
CA VAL A 64 -1.28 -10.48 -3.53
C VAL A 64 -1.50 -11.38 -4.75
N ALA A 65 -1.84 -10.82 -5.91
CA ALA A 65 -2.06 -11.55 -7.14
C ALA A 65 -0.86 -12.43 -7.57
N PHE A 66 0.37 -12.01 -7.26
CA PHE A 66 1.55 -12.83 -7.57
C PHE A 66 1.72 -14.03 -6.66
N PHE A 67 1.13 -14.00 -5.48
CA PHE A 67 1.08 -15.15 -4.57
C PHE A 67 -0.12 -16.05 -4.93
N GLU A 68 -1.29 -15.47 -5.19
CA GLU A 68 -2.52 -16.19 -5.56
C GLU A 68 -2.32 -17.14 -6.75
N ARG A 69 -1.51 -16.75 -7.75
CA ARG A 69 -1.26 -17.58 -8.93
C ARG A 69 -0.58 -18.94 -8.62
N PHE A 70 -0.02 -19.10 -7.42
CA PHE A 70 0.53 -20.38 -6.94
C PHE A 70 -0.46 -21.18 -6.07
N GLY A 71 -1.73 -20.75 -6.01
CA GLY A 71 -2.76 -21.40 -5.21
C GLY A 71 -2.42 -21.46 -3.73
N SER A 72 -2.74 -22.57 -3.07
CA SER A 72 -2.49 -22.74 -1.62
C SER A 72 -1.00 -22.66 -1.25
N GLY A 73 -0.09 -23.00 -2.17
CA GLY A 73 1.36 -22.83 -1.98
C GLY A 73 1.74 -21.37 -1.83
N GLY A 74 1.21 -20.52 -2.69
CA GLY A 74 1.47 -19.08 -2.63
C GLY A 74 0.86 -18.42 -1.38
N PHE A 75 -0.34 -18.82 -0.97
CA PHE A 75 -0.93 -18.33 0.28
C PHE A 75 -0.08 -18.72 1.50
N ARG A 76 0.46 -19.95 1.57
CA ARG A 76 1.38 -20.33 2.66
C ARG A 76 2.64 -19.46 2.69
N VAL A 77 3.18 -19.10 1.54
CA VAL A 77 4.32 -18.16 1.47
C VAL A 77 3.91 -16.77 1.96
N LEU A 78 2.72 -16.30 1.60
CA LEU A 78 2.22 -15.01 2.06
C LEU A 78 1.97 -15.00 3.59
N GLU A 79 1.38 -16.06 4.14
CA GLU A 79 1.21 -16.24 5.58
C GLU A 79 2.56 -16.18 6.31
N LYS A 80 3.57 -16.90 5.78
CA LYS A 80 4.94 -16.88 6.32
C LYS A 80 5.54 -15.46 6.24
N LEU A 81 5.41 -14.78 5.09
CA LEU A 81 5.89 -13.41 4.93
C LEU A 81 5.29 -12.46 5.97
N VAL A 82 3.98 -12.55 6.21
CA VAL A 82 3.27 -11.73 7.21
C VAL A 82 3.79 -12.01 8.63
N ALA A 83 4.00 -13.28 8.97
CA ALA A 83 4.54 -13.66 10.28
C ALA A 83 5.97 -13.14 10.48
N GLU A 84 6.88 -13.39 9.54
CA GLU A 84 8.28 -12.93 9.60
C GLU A 84 8.39 -11.40 9.61
N ALA A 85 7.53 -10.69 8.87
CA ALA A 85 7.50 -9.22 8.88
C ALA A 85 7.06 -8.67 10.25
N ARG A 86 6.07 -9.32 10.88
CA ARG A 86 5.62 -8.97 12.24
C ARG A 86 6.75 -9.16 13.26
N ASP A 87 7.47 -10.29 13.18
CA ASP A 87 8.59 -10.59 14.07
C ASP A 87 9.77 -9.62 13.87
N ALA A 88 9.92 -9.10 12.63
CA ALA A 88 10.91 -8.09 12.27
C ALA A 88 10.45 -6.64 12.53
N ASP A 89 9.26 -6.43 13.08
CA ASP A 89 8.63 -5.12 13.30
C ASP A 89 8.52 -4.27 12.01
N VAL A 90 8.10 -4.90 10.90
CA VAL A 90 7.87 -4.27 9.60
C VAL A 90 6.38 -4.26 9.28
N LEU A 91 5.81 -3.08 9.00
CA LEU A 91 4.40 -2.96 8.62
C LEU A 91 4.15 -3.62 7.25
N VAL A 92 3.05 -4.38 7.16
CA VAL A 92 2.64 -5.07 5.93
C VAL A 92 1.35 -4.49 5.38
N ILE A 93 1.38 -4.04 4.12
CA ILE A 93 0.20 -3.59 3.39
C ILE A 93 -0.13 -4.63 2.30
N ALA A 94 -1.20 -5.40 2.46
CA ALA A 94 -1.62 -6.33 1.42
C ALA A 94 -2.22 -5.57 0.22
N ASP A 95 -1.53 -5.59 -0.93
CA ASP A 95 -2.08 -5.02 -2.16
C ASP A 95 -3.04 -6.01 -2.82
N ALA A 96 -4.21 -6.17 -2.17
CA ALA A 96 -5.23 -7.18 -2.47
C ALA A 96 -6.36 -6.67 -3.37
N LYS A 97 -6.63 -5.36 -3.34
CA LYS A 97 -7.68 -4.68 -4.13
C LYS A 97 -9.03 -5.39 -4.06
N ARG A 98 -9.42 -5.86 -2.84
CA ARG A 98 -10.72 -6.50 -2.63
C ARG A 98 -11.83 -5.47 -2.69
N GLY A 99 -13.03 -5.92 -3.01
CA GLY A 99 -14.20 -5.06 -3.03
C GLY A 99 -15.40 -5.83 -3.59
N ASP A 100 -16.44 -5.89 -2.78
CA ASP A 100 -17.73 -6.49 -3.07
C ASP A 100 -18.77 -5.75 -2.19
N PHE A 101 -19.85 -6.38 -1.78
CA PHE A 101 -20.79 -5.83 -0.82
C PHE A 101 -21.21 -6.87 0.23
N SER A 102 -21.81 -6.38 1.35
CA SER A 102 -22.41 -7.21 2.39
C SER A 102 -21.47 -8.31 2.92
N LEU A 103 -21.98 -9.53 3.08
CA LEU A 103 -21.29 -10.69 3.67
C LEU A 103 -19.97 -11.06 2.98
N THR A 104 -19.84 -10.78 1.68
CA THR A 104 -18.59 -11.04 0.96
C THR A 104 -17.48 -10.13 1.48
N ASN A 105 -17.77 -8.85 1.71
CA ASN A 105 -16.80 -7.92 2.30
C ASN A 105 -16.48 -8.28 3.76
N GLU A 106 -17.45 -8.77 4.55
CA GLU A 106 -17.20 -9.29 5.90
C GLU A 106 -16.19 -10.44 5.87
N ALA A 107 -16.37 -11.41 4.95
CA ALA A 107 -15.46 -12.53 4.79
C ALA A 107 -14.04 -12.08 4.37
N TYR A 108 -13.94 -11.13 3.45
CA TYR A 108 -12.64 -10.53 3.09
C TYR A 108 -12.01 -9.79 4.27
N ALA A 109 -12.78 -8.97 4.98
CA ALA A 109 -12.28 -8.24 6.14
C ALA A 109 -11.79 -9.19 7.24
N GLN A 110 -12.53 -10.26 7.51
CA GLN A 110 -12.11 -11.30 8.44
C GLN A 110 -10.80 -11.96 8.02
N ALA A 111 -10.63 -12.28 6.73
CA ALA A 111 -9.42 -12.91 6.23
C ALA A 111 -8.16 -12.02 6.35
N TRP A 112 -8.29 -10.71 6.15
CA TRP A 112 -7.14 -9.81 6.06
C TRP A 112 -6.91 -8.93 7.29
N LEU A 113 -7.95 -8.67 8.09
CA LEU A 113 -7.90 -7.67 9.16
C LEU A 113 -8.26 -8.24 10.55
N SER A 114 -8.66 -9.52 10.66
CA SER A 114 -8.91 -10.15 11.97
C SER A 114 -7.62 -10.70 12.58
N ASP A 115 -7.43 -10.52 13.90
CA ASP A 115 -6.27 -11.02 14.63
C ASP A 115 -6.16 -12.56 14.61
N ASP A 116 -7.28 -13.25 14.41
CA ASP A 116 -7.34 -14.72 14.32
C ASP A 116 -6.90 -15.26 12.95
N SER A 117 -6.65 -14.41 11.96
CA SER A 117 -6.26 -14.83 10.62
C SER A 117 -4.73 -14.91 10.47
N ALA A 118 -4.25 -15.99 9.84
CA ALA A 118 -2.84 -16.10 9.45
C ALA A 118 -2.43 -15.07 8.36
N LEU A 119 -3.40 -14.51 7.61
CA LEU A 119 -3.20 -13.46 6.62
C LEU A 119 -3.38 -12.05 7.21
N ALA A 120 -3.56 -11.90 8.52
CA ALA A 120 -3.80 -10.61 9.16
C ALA A 120 -2.62 -9.65 8.96
N VAL A 121 -2.81 -8.63 8.15
CA VAL A 121 -1.84 -7.57 7.80
C VAL A 121 -2.15 -6.27 8.54
N ASP A 122 -1.20 -5.32 8.55
CA ASP A 122 -1.41 -4.00 9.17
C ASP A 122 -2.39 -3.14 8.38
N ALA A 123 -2.39 -3.24 7.05
CA ALA A 123 -3.40 -2.60 6.20
C ALA A 123 -3.61 -3.37 4.90
N MET A 124 -4.71 -3.07 4.20
CA MET A 124 -4.97 -3.64 2.89
C MET A 124 -5.52 -2.62 1.91
N THR A 125 -5.39 -2.89 0.61
CA THR A 125 -6.04 -2.09 -0.44
C THR A 125 -7.41 -2.66 -0.81
N VAL A 126 -8.38 -1.76 -1.04
CA VAL A 126 -9.76 -2.11 -1.44
C VAL A 126 -10.20 -1.27 -2.64
N SER A 127 -11.10 -1.83 -3.45
CA SER A 127 -11.65 -1.17 -4.64
C SER A 127 -13.07 -0.66 -4.36
N PRO A 128 -13.36 0.65 -4.57
CA PRO A 128 -14.66 1.24 -4.29
C PRO A 128 -15.63 1.16 -5.47
N TYR A 129 -15.44 0.25 -6.43
CA TYR A 129 -16.27 0.21 -7.63
C TYR A 129 -17.78 0.04 -7.33
N LEU A 130 -18.12 -0.62 -6.21
CA LEU A 130 -19.51 -0.79 -5.74
C LEU A 130 -19.92 0.30 -4.73
N GLY A 131 -19.16 1.40 -4.61
CA GLY A 131 -19.37 2.48 -3.67
C GLY A 131 -18.52 2.33 -2.41
N VAL A 132 -18.05 3.47 -1.85
CA VAL A 132 -17.24 3.47 -0.61
C VAL A 132 -18.08 2.95 0.57
N ALA A 133 -19.37 3.27 0.62
CA ALA A 133 -20.26 2.77 1.68
C ALA A 133 -20.37 1.24 1.71
N ALA A 134 -20.24 0.55 0.57
CA ALA A 134 -20.24 -0.91 0.51
C ALA A 134 -19.00 -1.53 1.19
N LEU A 135 -17.93 -0.73 1.39
CA LEU A 135 -16.69 -1.15 2.06
C LEU A 135 -16.76 -1.05 3.59
N ALA A 136 -17.89 -0.66 4.19
CA ALA A 136 -18.05 -0.52 5.64
C ALA A 136 -17.51 -1.70 6.47
N PRO A 137 -17.71 -2.99 6.08
CA PRO A 137 -17.15 -4.12 6.83
C PRO A 137 -15.61 -4.08 6.98
N PHE A 138 -14.88 -3.55 5.98
CA PHE A 138 -13.42 -3.39 6.10
C PHE A 138 -13.05 -2.30 7.11
N PHE A 139 -13.73 -1.17 7.09
CA PHE A 139 -13.47 -0.06 8.02
C PHE A 139 -13.80 -0.46 9.46
N GLU A 140 -14.92 -1.16 9.67
CA GLU A 140 -15.33 -1.66 10.98
C GLU A 140 -14.31 -2.67 11.54
N ALA A 141 -13.92 -3.67 10.74
CA ALA A 141 -12.93 -4.65 11.16
C ALA A 141 -11.57 -4.00 11.45
N ALA A 142 -11.12 -3.08 10.60
CA ALA A 142 -9.88 -2.34 10.79
C ALA A 142 -9.89 -1.49 12.06
N ALA A 143 -11.00 -0.80 12.35
CA ALA A 143 -11.15 0.00 13.57
C ALA A 143 -11.09 -0.87 14.84
N ILE A 144 -11.69 -2.06 14.83
CA ILE A 144 -11.68 -3.00 15.96
C ILE A 144 -10.27 -3.54 16.23
N SER A 145 -9.53 -3.89 15.17
CA SER A 145 -8.21 -4.51 15.27
C SER A 145 -7.02 -3.52 15.25
N GLY A 146 -7.28 -2.20 15.18
CA GLY A 146 -6.24 -1.17 15.07
C GLY A 146 -5.47 -1.21 13.74
N ARG A 147 -6.09 -1.70 12.66
CA ARG A 147 -5.50 -1.87 11.32
C ARG A 147 -5.95 -0.76 10.38
N GLY A 148 -5.42 -0.76 9.14
CA GLY A 148 -5.69 0.25 8.14
C GLY A 148 -6.34 -0.28 6.85
N VAL A 149 -6.95 0.65 6.11
CA VAL A 149 -7.52 0.37 4.79
C VAL A 149 -7.11 1.49 3.83
N PHE A 150 -6.62 1.13 2.64
CA PHE A 150 -6.36 2.06 1.54
C PHE A 150 -7.38 1.84 0.43
N VAL A 151 -8.19 2.86 0.16
CA VAL A 151 -9.20 2.84 -0.91
C VAL A 151 -8.59 3.33 -2.22
N LEU A 152 -8.80 2.62 -3.32
CA LEU A 152 -8.36 3.09 -4.65
C LEU A 152 -9.15 4.34 -5.03
N ALA A 153 -8.48 5.50 -5.15
CA ALA A 153 -9.12 6.76 -5.57
C ALA A 153 -8.67 7.15 -6.97
N ALA A 154 -7.38 7.44 -7.16
CA ALA A 154 -6.82 7.87 -8.44
C ALA A 154 -5.55 7.07 -8.77
N THR A 155 -5.68 6.06 -9.61
CA THR A 155 -4.58 5.16 -9.95
C THR A 155 -3.68 5.72 -11.05
N SER A 156 -2.44 5.20 -11.16
CA SER A 156 -1.44 5.68 -12.13
C SER A 156 -1.72 5.24 -13.57
N ASN A 157 -2.49 4.16 -13.79
CA ASN A 157 -2.76 3.63 -15.11
C ASN A 157 -3.74 4.50 -15.91
N PRO A 158 -3.48 4.75 -17.20
CA PRO A 158 -4.29 5.67 -18.02
C PRO A 158 -5.73 5.19 -18.22
N GLU A 159 -5.98 3.88 -18.26
CA GLU A 159 -7.32 3.30 -18.46
C GLU A 159 -8.27 3.66 -17.31
N GLY A 160 -7.76 3.77 -16.09
CA GLY A 160 -8.54 4.15 -14.90
C GLY A 160 -9.15 5.54 -14.98
N ARG A 161 -8.51 6.45 -15.74
CA ARG A 161 -8.93 7.87 -15.83
C ARG A 161 -10.37 8.06 -16.33
N VAL A 162 -10.84 7.22 -17.24
CA VAL A 162 -12.20 7.30 -17.79
C VAL A 162 -13.26 7.16 -16.70
N LEU A 163 -13.06 6.19 -15.80
CA LEU A 163 -13.96 5.96 -14.67
C LEU A 163 -13.73 6.98 -13.54
N GLN A 164 -12.48 7.18 -13.15
CA GLN A 164 -12.12 7.97 -11.99
C GLN A 164 -12.43 9.47 -12.18
N ARG A 165 -12.34 9.97 -13.40
CA ARG A 165 -12.71 11.35 -13.78
C ARG A 165 -14.17 11.50 -14.22
N ALA A 166 -14.95 10.42 -14.30
CA ALA A 166 -16.38 10.53 -14.53
C ALA A 166 -17.02 11.40 -13.44
N ARG A 167 -18.14 12.04 -13.75
CA ARG A 167 -18.83 12.92 -12.82
C ARG A 167 -20.12 12.27 -12.33
N THR A 168 -20.38 12.42 -11.04
CA THR A 168 -21.65 12.08 -10.41
C THR A 168 -22.76 13.06 -10.85
N ASP A 169 -23.98 12.81 -10.45
CA ASP A 169 -25.12 13.72 -10.70
C ASP A 169 -24.89 15.11 -10.07
N ASP A 170 -24.13 15.20 -8.98
CA ASP A 170 -23.71 16.45 -8.33
C ASP A 170 -22.50 17.12 -9.01
N HIS A 171 -22.09 16.63 -10.17
CA HIS A 171 -20.95 17.12 -10.93
C HIS A 171 -19.56 16.94 -10.24
N GLU A 172 -19.48 16.23 -9.12
CA GLU A 172 -18.23 15.86 -8.46
C GLU A 172 -17.54 14.74 -9.25
N ARG A 173 -16.20 14.76 -9.38
CA ARG A 173 -15.47 13.63 -9.99
C ARG A 173 -15.52 12.43 -9.04
N VAL A 174 -15.59 11.21 -9.59
CA VAL A 174 -15.60 9.97 -8.80
C VAL A 174 -14.38 9.88 -7.87
N GLU A 175 -13.19 10.26 -8.37
CA GLU A 175 -11.95 10.28 -7.56
C GLU A 175 -12.04 11.25 -6.37
N ASP A 176 -12.64 12.44 -6.54
CA ASP A 176 -12.83 13.44 -5.47
C ASP A 176 -13.88 12.95 -4.45
N MET A 177 -14.96 12.35 -4.94
CA MET A 177 -15.98 11.73 -4.09
C MET A 177 -15.35 10.66 -3.17
N VAL A 178 -14.51 9.77 -3.72
CA VAL A 178 -13.82 8.75 -2.93
C VAL A 178 -12.93 9.39 -1.85
N LEU A 179 -12.13 10.42 -2.22
CA LEU A 179 -11.28 11.14 -1.27
C LEU A 179 -12.10 11.73 -0.12
N ARG A 180 -13.20 12.44 -0.44
CA ARG A 180 -14.09 13.06 0.55
C ARG A 180 -14.77 12.03 1.45
N GLU A 181 -15.25 10.92 0.90
CA GLU A 181 -15.91 9.88 1.70
C GLU A 181 -14.92 9.21 2.67
N VAL A 182 -13.68 8.95 2.24
CA VAL A 182 -12.64 8.41 3.13
C VAL A 182 -12.22 9.44 4.19
N ALA A 183 -12.09 10.73 3.82
CA ALA A 183 -11.82 11.80 4.77
C ALA A 183 -12.86 11.86 5.90
N ASN A 184 -14.14 11.69 5.56
CA ASN A 184 -15.21 11.68 6.54
C ASN A 184 -15.11 10.54 7.58
N LEU A 185 -14.49 9.41 7.21
CA LEU A 185 -14.26 8.28 8.13
C LEU A 185 -13.20 8.60 9.19
N ASN A 186 -12.23 9.46 8.87
CA ASN A 186 -11.13 9.84 9.76
C ASN A 186 -11.47 11.02 10.69
N HIS A 187 -12.62 11.67 10.52
CA HIS A 187 -12.97 12.92 11.24
C HIS A 187 -12.95 12.85 12.77
N ARG A 188 -12.98 11.65 13.35
CA ARG A 188 -13.02 11.44 14.80
C ARG A 188 -11.70 10.96 15.37
N ASP A 189 -10.69 10.75 14.54
CA ASP A 189 -9.40 10.21 14.97
C ASP A 189 -8.55 11.33 15.60
N VAL A 190 -7.81 10.97 16.65
CA VAL A 190 -6.79 11.84 17.24
C VAL A 190 -5.46 11.47 16.60
N GLY A 191 -4.88 12.40 15.85
CA GLY A 191 -3.69 12.14 15.02
C GLY A 191 -4.06 11.69 13.61
N LEU A 192 -3.15 10.95 12.94
CA LEU A 192 -3.41 10.43 11.60
C LEU A 192 -4.44 9.30 11.66
N GLY A 193 -5.51 9.42 10.87
CA GLY A 193 -6.53 8.38 10.72
C GLY A 193 -5.97 7.12 10.06
N SER A 194 -6.65 5.99 10.25
CA SER A 194 -6.21 4.69 9.71
C SER A 194 -6.73 4.37 8.32
N PHE A 195 -7.58 5.24 7.76
CA PHE A 195 -8.17 5.04 6.43
C PHE A 195 -7.52 5.99 5.43
N GLY A 196 -6.82 5.41 4.48
CA GLY A 196 -6.08 6.13 3.46
C GLY A 196 -6.65 5.91 2.07
N VAL A 197 -6.00 6.54 1.10
CA VAL A 197 -6.30 6.35 -0.31
C VAL A 197 -5.05 5.97 -1.11
N VAL A 198 -5.27 5.26 -2.21
CA VAL A 198 -4.24 5.04 -3.24
C VAL A 198 -4.34 6.17 -4.26
N LEU A 199 -3.25 6.94 -4.40
CA LEU A 199 -3.14 8.06 -5.33
C LEU A 199 -1.83 7.96 -6.11
N GLY A 200 -1.92 7.73 -7.42
CA GLY A 200 -0.75 7.50 -8.29
C GLY A 200 0.11 8.75 -8.46
N ALA A 201 1.43 8.60 -8.35
CA ALA A 201 2.42 9.69 -8.49
C ALA A 201 2.42 10.39 -9.86
N THR A 202 1.86 9.76 -10.89
CA THR A 202 1.74 10.31 -12.25
C THR A 202 0.54 11.26 -12.44
N ARG A 203 -0.14 11.62 -11.34
CA ARG A 203 -1.29 12.55 -11.35
C ARG A 203 -0.80 13.98 -11.15
N ASP A 204 -1.55 14.95 -11.66
CA ASP A 204 -1.20 16.36 -11.56
C ASP A 204 -1.69 16.98 -10.24
N ALA A 205 -0.80 17.66 -9.51
CA ALA A 205 -1.04 18.22 -8.19
C ALA A 205 -2.27 19.15 -8.05
N PRO A 206 -2.61 20.02 -9.03
CA PRO A 206 -3.74 20.94 -8.88
C PRO A 206 -5.11 20.27 -8.92
N GLU A 207 -5.17 18.96 -9.19
CA GLU A 207 -6.44 18.25 -9.39
C GLU A 207 -7.15 17.86 -8.11
N PHE A 208 -6.45 17.84 -6.94
CA PHE A 208 -6.97 17.29 -5.71
C PHE A 208 -6.83 18.26 -4.53
N ASP A 209 -7.82 18.28 -3.63
CA ASP A 209 -7.70 18.88 -2.30
C ASP A 209 -7.19 17.80 -1.33
N LEU A 210 -5.87 17.69 -1.24
CA LEU A 210 -5.20 16.65 -0.47
C LEU A 210 -5.11 16.98 1.04
N ASP A 211 -5.31 18.23 1.43
CA ASP A 211 -5.17 18.66 2.83
C ASP A 211 -6.30 18.11 3.73
N THR A 212 -7.39 17.62 3.15
CA THR A 212 -8.62 17.25 3.87
C THR A 212 -8.69 15.79 4.29
N LEU A 213 -7.83 14.88 3.77
CA LEU A 213 -7.97 13.44 4.01
C LEU A 213 -7.85 13.04 5.48
N SER A 214 -6.99 13.71 6.25
CA SER A 214 -6.65 13.35 7.64
C SER A 214 -6.24 11.86 7.80
N GLY A 215 -5.76 11.23 6.75
CA GLY A 215 -5.35 9.84 6.65
C GLY A 215 -4.14 9.68 5.71
N PRO A 216 -3.55 8.48 5.62
CA PRO A 216 -2.35 8.27 4.83
C PRO A 216 -2.62 8.16 3.32
N TYR A 217 -1.65 8.58 2.52
CA TYR A 217 -1.60 8.37 1.07
C TYR A 217 -0.66 7.22 0.74
N LEU A 218 -1.14 6.21 0.04
CA LEU A 218 -0.30 5.19 -0.60
C LEU A 218 -0.07 5.60 -2.05
N VAL A 219 1.20 5.89 -2.40
CA VAL A 219 1.57 6.52 -3.66
C VAL A 219 2.38 5.57 -4.54
N PRO A 220 1.72 4.76 -5.39
CA PRO A 220 2.40 3.95 -6.41
C PRO A 220 2.73 4.76 -7.66
N GLY A 221 3.55 4.16 -8.54
CA GLY A 221 3.86 4.73 -9.85
C GLY A 221 5.17 5.50 -9.91
N VAL A 222 5.99 5.40 -8.86
CA VAL A 222 7.33 5.98 -8.78
C VAL A 222 8.37 5.02 -9.35
N GLY A 223 9.40 5.57 -9.99
CA GLY A 223 10.45 4.82 -10.66
C GLY A 223 9.98 4.25 -11.99
N ALA A 224 9.89 2.95 -12.13
CA ALA A 224 9.59 2.25 -13.39
C ALA A 224 8.28 2.67 -14.12
N GLN A 225 7.41 3.45 -13.50
CA GLN A 225 6.21 4.02 -14.14
C GLN A 225 6.39 5.50 -14.55
N GLY A 226 7.58 6.06 -14.34
CA GLY A 226 8.01 7.35 -14.88
C GLY A 226 7.93 8.54 -13.94
N ALA A 227 7.30 8.44 -12.76
CA ALA A 227 7.37 9.49 -11.75
C ALA A 227 8.67 9.38 -10.93
N ASP A 228 9.21 10.51 -10.50
CA ASP A 228 10.36 10.60 -9.62
C ASP A 228 9.99 11.17 -8.22
N ALA A 229 10.97 11.33 -7.34
CA ALA A 229 10.76 11.86 -6.00
C ALA A 229 10.27 13.32 -6.01
N ASN A 230 10.70 14.12 -7.01
CA ASN A 230 10.24 15.52 -7.14
C ASN A 230 8.79 15.60 -7.62
N ASP A 231 8.33 14.64 -8.43
CA ASP A 231 6.91 14.56 -8.82
C ASP A 231 6.03 14.33 -7.60
N VAL A 232 6.46 13.44 -6.68
CA VAL A 232 5.76 13.22 -5.42
C VAL A 232 5.78 14.47 -4.55
N ALA A 233 6.93 15.11 -4.38
CA ALA A 233 7.05 16.35 -3.59
C ALA A 233 6.15 17.46 -4.13
N ARG A 234 6.03 17.62 -5.45
CA ARG A 234 5.10 18.59 -6.06
C ARG A 234 3.65 18.24 -5.79
N LEU A 235 3.28 16.95 -5.93
CA LEU A 235 1.90 16.49 -5.71
C LEU A 235 1.46 16.70 -4.26
N PHE A 236 2.32 16.44 -3.28
CA PHE A 236 2.02 16.50 -1.86
C PHE A 236 2.63 17.73 -1.15
N SER A 237 3.00 18.79 -1.90
CA SER A 237 3.67 19.98 -1.36
C SER A 237 2.91 20.72 -0.24
N ARG A 238 1.61 20.46 -0.06
CA ARG A 238 0.76 21.03 0.99
C ARG A 238 0.42 20.05 2.10
N CYS A 239 0.79 18.77 1.96
CA CYS A 239 0.53 17.74 2.95
C CYS A 239 1.67 17.63 3.97
N ASP A 240 1.36 17.12 5.17
CA ASP A 240 2.40 16.63 6.07
C ASP A 240 3.08 15.42 5.42
N SER A 241 4.39 15.50 5.23
CA SER A 241 5.18 14.43 4.61
C SER A 241 5.05 13.09 5.34
N ALA A 242 4.78 13.09 6.63
CA ALA A 242 4.55 11.88 7.42
C ALA A 242 3.20 11.18 7.13
N THR A 243 2.37 11.77 6.26
CA THR A 243 1.14 11.13 5.76
C THR A 243 1.33 10.45 4.40
N VAL A 244 2.48 10.64 3.75
CA VAL A 244 2.75 10.18 2.39
C VAL A 244 3.63 8.94 2.40
N LEU A 245 3.12 7.80 1.96
CA LEU A 245 3.85 6.53 1.86
C LEU A 245 4.06 6.17 0.40
N VAL A 246 5.30 6.24 -0.08
CA VAL A 246 5.67 6.08 -1.49
C VAL A 246 6.05 4.64 -1.79
N SER A 247 5.29 3.98 -2.67
CA SER A 247 5.55 2.58 -3.03
C SER A 247 6.47 2.46 -4.24
N VAL A 248 7.67 1.92 -4.01
CA VAL A 248 8.67 1.61 -5.04
C VAL A 248 8.87 0.10 -5.10
N SER A 249 8.84 -0.47 -6.30
CA SER A 249 8.95 -1.91 -6.51
C SER A 249 10.11 -2.24 -7.49
N ARG A 250 9.86 -2.22 -8.79
CA ARG A 250 10.78 -2.71 -9.83
C ARG A 250 12.18 -2.13 -9.75
N ASP A 251 12.34 -0.85 -9.48
CA ASP A 251 13.65 -0.19 -9.42
C ASP A 251 14.51 -0.69 -8.25
N ILE A 252 13.88 -1.16 -7.18
CA ILE A 252 14.55 -1.83 -6.08
C ILE A 252 14.79 -3.29 -6.45
N LEU A 253 13.75 -3.99 -6.92
CA LEU A 253 13.78 -5.43 -7.17
C LEU A 253 14.73 -5.84 -8.31
N PHE A 254 15.00 -4.94 -9.25
CA PHE A 254 15.98 -5.17 -10.32
C PHE A 254 17.42 -5.28 -9.80
N ALA A 255 17.71 -4.85 -8.59
CA ALA A 255 19.03 -4.97 -7.96
C ALA A 255 19.29 -6.37 -7.37
N GLY A 256 18.25 -7.23 -7.23
CA GLY A 256 18.41 -8.60 -6.71
C GLY A 256 19.14 -9.56 -7.64
N PRO A 257 19.40 -10.79 -7.17
CA PRO A 257 18.80 -11.48 -6.01
C PRO A 257 19.50 -11.27 -4.65
N GLU A 258 20.66 -10.64 -4.60
CA GLU A 258 21.39 -10.51 -3.34
C GLU A 258 20.77 -9.43 -2.45
N ARG A 259 20.74 -9.69 -1.14
CA ARG A 259 20.20 -8.81 -0.12
C ARG A 259 20.86 -7.41 -0.13
N ARG A 260 22.21 -7.35 -0.23
CA ARG A 260 22.93 -6.07 -0.11
C ARG A 260 22.62 -5.09 -1.26
N PRO A 261 22.65 -5.47 -2.54
CA PRO A 261 22.23 -4.58 -3.62
C PRO A 261 20.76 -4.10 -3.49
N LEU A 262 19.85 -4.98 -3.07
CA LEU A 262 18.45 -4.62 -2.80
C LEU A 262 18.34 -3.57 -1.69
N HIS A 263 19.03 -3.80 -0.57
CA HIS A 263 19.11 -2.87 0.56
C HIS A 263 19.68 -1.52 0.13
N ASP A 264 20.78 -1.51 -0.65
CA ASP A 264 21.40 -0.27 -1.13
C ASP A 264 20.47 0.48 -2.11
N ALA A 265 19.69 -0.25 -2.93
CA ALA A 265 18.69 0.36 -3.80
C ALA A 265 17.50 0.95 -3.00
N ALA A 266 17.00 0.22 -2.00
CA ALA A 266 15.94 0.71 -1.11
C ALA A 266 16.40 1.95 -0.34
N ARG A 267 17.64 1.95 0.19
CA ARG A 267 18.21 3.08 0.89
C ARG A 267 18.32 4.33 0.00
N ARG A 268 18.78 4.19 -1.24
CA ARG A 268 18.82 5.33 -2.18
C ARG A 268 17.43 5.93 -2.38
N TRP A 269 16.43 5.11 -2.66
CA TRP A 269 15.06 5.59 -2.82
C TRP A 269 14.50 6.26 -1.56
N ARG A 270 14.77 5.68 -0.37
CA ARG A 270 14.39 6.32 0.89
C ARG A 270 15.03 7.69 1.04
N ASP A 271 16.35 7.80 0.81
CA ASP A 271 17.11 9.03 0.99
C ASP A 271 16.66 10.11 -0.02
N ASP A 272 16.42 9.72 -1.29
CA ASP A 272 15.91 10.62 -2.33
C ASP A 272 14.52 11.16 -1.98
N LEU A 273 13.61 10.30 -1.53
CA LEU A 273 12.26 10.69 -1.13
C LEU A 273 12.27 11.57 0.13
N TRP A 274 13.06 11.20 1.14
CA TRP A 274 13.13 11.92 2.40
C TRP A 274 13.80 13.29 2.26
N GLY A 275 14.67 13.44 1.28
CA GLY A 275 15.35 14.70 0.97
C GLY A 275 14.47 15.75 0.31
N VAL A 276 13.31 15.35 -0.27
CA VAL A 276 12.42 16.25 -1.03
C VAL A 276 11.02 16.41 -0.42
N LEU A 277 10.55 15.47 0.41
CA LEU A 277 9.32 15.52 1.19
C LEU A 277 9.57 16.10 2.58
#